data_494faf7252d3c32736bdc6c78c958045
#
_entry.id   494faf7252d3c32736bdc6c78c958045
#
_cell.length_a   1.000
_cell.length_b   1.000
_cell.length_c   1.000
_cell.angle_alpha   90.00
_cell.angle_beta   90.00
_cell.angle_gamma   90.00
#
_symmetry.space_group_name_H-M   'P 1'
#
loop_
_entity.id
_entity.type
_entity.pdbx_description
1 polymer ?
#
loop_
_entity_poly.entity_id
_entity_poly.type
_entity_poly.pdbx_seq_one_letter_code
_entity_poly.pdbx_strand_id
1 'polypeptide(L)'
;MQYEEIRRQVLGAIREAQARGLIHGTSGNIAVRQPGGDVVAITPSGRPYDTMQPEDIAIVTLSGEWIDGPYRPSSETPMHTAVYRARPDVGATVHTHALYSTVMAMGMDELPPSTPPQAEFAPMRVVPFAVPGSQKLADYVTVALGVDGLAVLLRNHGNFCCGKDIGAAMTAAVYVEEAAQVAYHAALLGQFRPLAAEDVQACKDMLAAGRAV
;
A
#
# COMPACT_ATOMS: atom_id res chain seq x y z
N MET A 1 23.98 13.37 -2.31
CA MET A 1 23.61 11.99 -1.89
C MET A 1 23.05 11.25 -3.11
N GLN A 2 23.46 10.01 -3.32
CA GLN A 2 22.92 9.21 -4.42
C GLN A 2 21.44 8.84 -4.14
N TYR A 3 20.58 8.86 -5.17
CA TYR A 3 19.14 8.59 -5.06
C TYR A 3 18.37 9.52 -4.08
N GLU A 4 18.84 10.73 -3.89
CA GLU A 4 18.32 11.66 -2.88
C GLU A 4 16.81 11.89 -3.02
N GLU A 5 16.32 12.08 -4.24
CA GLU A 5 14.91 12.40 -4.50
C GLU A 5 13.98 11.27 -4.00
N ILE A 6 14.23 10.02 -4.39
CA ILE A 6 13.36 8.90 -3.98
C ILE A 6 13.50 8.57 -2.48
N ARG A 7 14.66 8.83 -1.87
CA ARG A 7 14.84 8.71 -0.41
C ARG A 7 13.98 9.74 0.34
N ARG A 8 13.96 11.00 -0.12
CA ARG A 8 13.12 12.06 0.47
C ARG A 8 11.64 11.76 0.31
N GLN A 9 11.22 11.23 -0.83
CA GLN A 9 9.83 10.80 -1.06
C GLN A 9 9.42 9.71 -0.08
N VAL A 10 10.23 8.66 0.11
CA VAL A 10 9.95 7.60 1.10
C VAL A 10 9.87 8.17 2.51
N LEU A 11 10.84 9.01 2.91
CA LEU A 11 10.86 9.60 4.25
C LEU A 11 9.66 10.52 4.51
N GLY A 12 9.28 11.33 3.53
CA GLY A 12 8.11 12.20 3.63
C GLY A 12 6.82 11.38 3.79
N ALA A 13 6.65 10.36 2.97
CA ALA A 13 5.47 9.51 2.98
C ALA A 13 5.33 8.68 4.27
N ILE A 14 6.42 8.11 4.81
CA ILE A 14 6.34 7.33 6.04
C ILE A 14 5.97 8.21 7.24
N ARG A 15 6.47 9.45 7.30
CA ARG A 15 6.09 10.42 8.33
C ARG A 15 4.64 10.86 8.18
N GLU A 16 4.17 11.08 6.96
CA GLU A 16 2.78 11.39 6.69
C GLU A 16 1.87 10.22 7.11
N ALA A 17 2.23 8.97 6.79
CA ALA A 17 1.49 7.79 7.19
C ALA A 17 1.39 7.65 8.72
N GLN A 18 2.47 7.98 9.46
CA GLN A 18 2.42 8.05 10.93
C GLN A 18 1.49 9.16 11.42
N ALA A 19 1.61 10.37 10.86
CA ALA A 19 0.78 11.51 11.24
C ALA A 19 -0.71 11.26 11.00
N ARG A 20 -1.06 10.45 9.99
CA ARG A 20 -2.42 10.03 9.67
C ARG A 20 -2.90 8.81 10.47
N GLY A 21 -2.06 8.21 11.33
CA GLY A 21 -2.39 7.01 12.10
C GLY A 21 -2.47 5.72 11.28
N LEU A 22 -1.94 5.71 10.06
CA LEU A 22 -1.87 4.51 9.21
C LEU A 22 -0.73 3.57 9.65
N ILE A 23 0.27 4.11 10.31
CA ILE A 23 1.46 3.40 10.79
C ILE A 23 1.70 3.73 12.25
N HIS A 24 1.94 2.69 13.05
CA HIS A 24 2.27 2.78 14.46
C HIS A 24 3.66 2.19 14.74
N GLY A 25 4.49 2.92 15.49
CA GLY A 25 5.85 2.48 15.82
C GLY A 25 6.70 2.31 14.56
N THR A 26 7.26 1.10 14.39
CA THR A 26 8.12 0.73 13.25
C THR A 26 7.44 -0.28 12.30
N SER A 27 6.13 -0.50 12.46
CA SER A 27 5.36 -1.40 11.61
C SER A 27 4.95 -0.71 10.30
N GLY A 28 4.79 -1.50 9.24
CA GLY A 28 4.57 -0.97 7.89
C GLY A 28 5.86 -0.52 7.22
N ASN A 29 5.80 -0.30 5.92
CA ASN A 29 6.95 0.11 5.10
C ASN A 29 6.47 0.74 3.79
N ILE A 30 7.31 1.62 3.25
CA ILE A 30 7.02 2.36 2.03
C ILE A 30 8.22 2.25 1.09
N ALA A 31 7.94 2.08 -0.19
CA ALA A 31 8.96 2.04 -1.21
C ALA A 31 8.60 2.91 -2.42
N VAL A 32 9.64 3.48 -3.05
CA VAL A 32 9.53 4.29 -4.26
C VAL A 32 10.56 3.81 -5.27
N ARG A 33 10.10 3.49 -6.48
CA ARG A 33 10.94 3.10 -7.60
C ARG A 33 11.54 4.34 -8.26
N GLN A 34 12.82 4.29 -8.63
CA GLN A 34 13.43 5.32 -9.44
C GLN A 34 12.74 5.37 -10.83
N PRO A 35 12.28 6.54 -11.29
CA PRO A 35 11.68 6.65 -12.61
C PRO A 35 12.61 6.14 -13.72
N GLY A 36 12.12 5.20 -14.52
CA GLY A 36 12.88 4.59 -15.62
C GLY A 36 14.09 3.74 -15.21
N GLY A 37 14.25 3.48 -13.90
CA GLY A 37 15.38 2.74 -13.34
C GLY A 37 15.00 1.39 -12.72
N ASP A 38 16.04 0.66 -12.33
CA ASP A 38 15.94 -0.68 -11.72
C ASP A 38 16.24 -0.66 -10.21
N VAL A 39 16.19 0.52 -9.59
CA VAL A 39 16.41 0.68 -8.16
C VAL A 39 15.17 1.20 -7.44
N VAL A 40 15.07 0.84 -6.18
CA VAL A 40 13.96 1.14 -5.28
C VAL A 40 14.53 1.68 -3.96
N ALA A 41 14.03 2.84 -3.52
CA ALA A 41 14.23 3.30 -2.15
C ALA A 41 13.15 2.67 -1.27
N ILE A 42 13.54 2.12 -0.13
CA ILE A 42 12.62 1.48 0.82
C ILE A 42 13.00 1.81 2.26
N THR A 43 12.01 1.94 3.13
CA THR A 43 12.23 2.13 4.57
C THR A 43 13.08 0.99 5.15
N PRO A 44 14.04 1.30 6.04
CA PRO A 44 14.85 0.28 6.70
C PRO A 44 14.06 -0.47 7.78
N SER A 45 14.50 -1.66 8.11
CA SER A 45 13.88 -2.54 9.11
C SER A 45 14.09 -2.03 10.53
N GLY A 46 12.99 -1.94 11.31
CA GLY A 46 13.02 -1.75 12.75
C GLY A 46 13.62 -0.42 13.25
N ARG A 47 13.61 0.61 12.42
CA ARG A 47 14.12 1.94 12.78
C ARG A 47 12.96 2.92 13.07
N PRO A 48 13.05 3.75 14.13
CA PRO A 48 12.06 4.79 14.40
C PRO A 48 12.01 5.81 13.24
N TYR A 49 10.83 6.06 12.70
CA TYR A 49 10.66 6.92 11.52
C TYR A 49 10.75 8.41 11.82
N ASP A 50 10.47 8.83 13.06
CA ASP A 50 10.52 10.22 13.53
C ASP A 50 11.93 10.81 13.51
N THR A 51 12.94 10.00 13.85
CA THR A 51 14.35 10.41 13.91
C THR A 51 15.13 10.15 12.63
N MET A 52 14.54 9.40 11.68
CA MET A 52 15.19 8.97 10.44
C MET A 52 15.54 10.15 9.53
N GLN A 53 16.65 10.06 8.82
CA GLN A 53 17.09 11.00 7.81
C GLN A 53 17.04 10.35 6.41
N PRO A 54 17.07 11.13 5.32
CA PRO A 54 17.02 10.56 3.96
C PRO A 54 18.14 9.53 3.70
N GLU A 55 19.32 9.72 4.30
CA GLU A 55 20.47 8.82 4.21
C GLU A 55 20.18 7.43 4.78
N ASP A 56 19.25 7.35 5.74
CA ASP A 56 18.88 6.11 6.44
C ASP A 56 18.01 5.19 5.57
N ILE A 57 17.33 5.75 4.56
CA ILE A 57 16.49 4.99 3.64
C ILE A 57 17.36 4.04 2.81
N ALA A 58 17.06 2.76 2.81
CA ALA A 58 17.80 1.77 2.05
C ALA A 58 17.51 1.85 0.55
N ILE A 59 18.50 1.52 -0.26
CA ILE A 59 18.35 1.36 -1.72
C ILE A 59 18.58 -0.12 -2.06
N VAL A 60 17.63 -0.66 -2.82
CA VAL A 60 17.69 -2.04 -3.32
C VAL A 60 17.48 -2.08 -4.82
N THR A 61 17.93 -3.15 -5.46
CA THR A 61 17.58 -3.46 -6.86
C THR A 61 16.16 -4.02 -6.95
N LEU A 62 15.59 -4.14 -8.15
CA LEU A 62 14.32 -4.86 -8.37
C LEU A 62 14.40 -6.35 -8.01
N SER A 63 15.61 -6.93 -7.95
CA SER A 63 15.82 -8.30 -7.44
C SER A 63 15.86 -8.37 -5.90
N GLY A 64 15.86 -7.23 -5.22
CA GLY A 64 15.91 -7.15 -3.76
C GLY A 64 17.33 -7.11 -3.18
N GLU A 65 18.36 -6.98 -4.00
CA GLU A 65 19.74 -6.82 -3.53
C GLU A 65 19.92 -5.44 -2.89
N TRP A 66 20.45 -5.41 -1.68
CA TRP A 66 20.76 -4.18 -0.95
C TRP A 66 22.06 -3.57 -1.47
N ILE A 67 22.00 -2.36 -2.03
CA ILE A 67 23.12 -1.70 -2.71
C ILE A 67 23.58 -0.39 -2.04
N ASP A 68 22.74 0.24 -1.20
CA ASP A 68 23.13 1.47 -0.50
C ASP A 68 22.25 1.74 0.72
N GLY A 69 22.78 2.52 1.68
CA GLY A 69 22.17 2.91 2.95
C GLY A 69 22.84 2.22 4.15
N PRO A 70 22.79 2.85 5.35
CA PRO A 70 23.48 2.35 6.54
C PRO A 70 22.73 1.22 7.26
N TYR A 71 21.43 1.06 6.99
CA TYR A 71 20.56 0.11 7.67
C TYR A 71 19.94 -0.89 6.70
N ARG A 72 19.78 -2.12 7.20
CA ARG A 72 19.14 -3.21 6.44
C ARG A 72 17.76 -2.79 5.93
N PRO A 73 17.42 -3.02 4.65
CA PRO A 73 16.10 -2.75 4.12
C PRO A 73 15.02 -3.54 4.85
N SER A 74 13.76 -3.10 4.74
CA SER A 74 12.60 -3.80 5.29
C SER A 74 12.65 -5.28 4.96
N SER A 75 12.28 -6.12 5.93
CA SER A 75 12.12 -7.57 5.71
C SER A 75 11.05 -7.89 4.66
N GLU A 76 10.17 -6.93 4.36
CA GLU A 76 9.10 -7.08 3.36
C GLU A 76 9.48 -6.56 1.97
N THR A 77 10.75 -6.24 1.74
CA THR A 77 11.31 -5.92 0.42
C THR A 77 10.84 -6.90 -0.69
N PRO A 78 10.74 -8.23 -0.46
CA PRO A 78 10.26 -9.17 -1.48
C PRO A 78 8.86 -8.82 -2.02
N MET A 79 7.94 -8.39 -1.15
CA MET A 79 6.57 -8.01 -1.55
C MET A 79 6.58 -6.77 -2.46
N HIS A 80 7.31 -5.72 -2.08
CA HIS A 80 7.44 -4.49 -2.87
C HIS A 80 8.08 -4.74 -4.24
N THR A 81 9.21 -5.41 -4.24
CA THR A 81 9.96 -5.66 -5.49
C THR A 81 9.23 -6.61 -6.43
N ALA A 82 8.46 -7.58 -5.92
CA ALA A 82 7.63 -8.45 -6.75
C ALA A 82 6.56 -7.66 -7.52
N VAL A 83 5.90 -6.70 -6.84
CA VAL A 83 4.92 -5.82 -7.50
C VAL A 83 5.58 -4.96 -8.56
N TYR A 84 6.73 -4.34 -8.28
CA TYR A 84 7.45 -3.53 -9.30
C TYR A 84 7.89 -4.33 -10.52
N ARG A 85 8.26 -5.60 -10.35
CA ARG A 85 8.59 -6.49 -11.49
C ARG A 85 7.39 -6.86 -12.33
N ALA A 86 6.25 -7.09 -11.69
CA ALA A 86 5.01 -7.47 -12.37
C ALA A 86 4.27 -6.27 -12.99
N ARG A 87 4.44 -5.07 -12.41
CA ARG A 87 3.71 -3.84 -12.72
C ARG A 87 4.69 -2.68 -13.00
N PRO A 88 5.19 -2.55 -14.26
CA PRO A 88 6.08 -1.45 -14.62
C PRO A 88 5.46 -0.06 -14.50
N ASP A 89 4.14 0.03 -14.49
CA ASP A 89 3.35 1.25 -14.28
C ASP A 89 3.31 1.73 -12.83
N VAL A 90 3.67 0.87 -11.87
CA VAL A 90 3.73 1.22 -10.45
C VAL A 90 5.06 1.92 -10.13
N GLY A 91 4.97 3.14 -9.60
CA GLY A 91 6.12 3.94 -9.15
C GLY A 91 6.31 3.93 -7.63
N ALA A 92 5.25 3.67 -6.86
CA ALA A 92 5.35 3.62 -5.39
C ALA A 92 4.41 2.56 -4.78
N THR A 93 4.79 2.09 -3.59
CA THR A 93 4.04 1.09 -2.82
C THR A 93 4.06 1.44 -1.34
N VAL A 94 2.92 1.27 -0.69
CA VAL A 94 2.68 1.58 0.72
C VAL A 94 2.08 0.35 1.40
N HIS A 95 2.76 -0.16 2.41
CA HIS A 95 2.25 -1.22 3.28
C HIS A 95 2.03 -0.66 4.68
N THR A 96 0.84 -0.87 5.23
CA THR A 96 0.47 -0.41 6.58
C THR A 96 -0.18 -1.51 7.40
N HIS A 97 -0.08 -1.36 8.73
CA HIS A 97 -0.85 -2.15 9.69
C HIS A 97 -2.01 -1.31 10.27
N ALA A 98 -2.65 -0.51 9.41
CA ALA A 98 -3.74 0.36 9.82
C ALA A 98 -4.89 -0.46 10.41
N LEU A 99 -5.52 0.10 11.46
CA LEU A 99 -6.35 -0.66 12.38
C LEU A 99 -7.57 -1.29 11.71
N TYR A 100 -8.36 -0.46 11.00
CA TYR A 100 -9.64 -0.93 10.46
C TYR A 100 -9.45 -1.88 9.28
N SER A 101 -8.50 -1.62 8.38
CA SER A 101 -8.18 -2.54 7.29
C SER A 101 -7.68 -3.89 7.83
N THR A 102 -6.89 -3.90 8.91
CA THR A 102 -6.48 -5.12 9.60
C THR A 102 -7.67 -5.88 10.17
N VAL A 103 -8.59 -5.19 10.87
CA VAL A 103 -9.80 -5.80 11.45
C VAL A 103 -10.69 -6.40 10.34
N MET A 104 -10.96 -5.63 9.29
CA MET A 104 -11.81 -6.11 8.19
C MET A 104 -11.19 -7.28 7.43
N ALA A 105 -9.87 -7.28 7.24
CA ALA A 105 -9.15 -8.39 6.64
C ALA A 105 -9.27 -9.72 7.40
N MET A 106 -9.60 -9.69 8.69
CA MET A 106 -9.81 -10.92 9.48
C MET A 106 -11.15 -11.59 9.19
N GLY A 107 -12.18 -10.80 8.85
CA GLY A 107 -13.56 -11.28 8.74
C GLY A 107 -14.15 -11.30 7.34
N MET A 108 -13.47 -10.77 6.32
CA MET A 108 -13.96 -10.64 4.95
C MET A 108 -12.98 -11.23 3.95
N ASP A 109 -13.45 -11.60 2.77
CA ASP A 109 -12.61 -12.05 1.64
C ASP A 109 -12.39 -10.90 0.63
N GLU A 110 -13.23 -9.86 0.70
CA GLU A 110 -13.10 -8.62 -0.07
C GLU A 110 -13.72 -7.48 0.74
N LEU A 111 -13.08 -6.32 0.76
CA LEU A 111 -13.63 -5.08 1.32
C LEU A 111 -14.33 -4.31 0.19
N PRO A 112 -15.67 -4.27 0.18
CA PRO A 112 -16.38 -3.53 -0.85
C PRO A 112 -16.37 -2.02 -0.57
N PRO A 113 -16.34 -1.18 -1.61
CA PRO A 113 -16.43 0.27 -1.46
C PRO A 113 -17.81 0.68 -0.97
N SER A 114 -17.85 1.68 -0.08
CA SER A 114 -19.08 2.22 0.51
C SER A 114 -19.40 3.63 0.04
N THR A 115 -18.41 4.32 -0.53
CA THR A 115 -18.52 5.70 -1.04
C THR A 115 -17.90 5.83 -2.43
N PRO A 116 -18.33 6.83 -3.24
CA PRO A 116 -17.81 6.99 -4.61
C PRO A 116 -16.28 7.09 -4.71
N PRO A 117 -15.55 7.86 -3.87
CA PRO A 117 -14.09 7.91 -3.97
C PRO A 117 -13.39 6.56 -3.75
N GLN A 118 -14.00 5.65 -2.96
CA GLN A 118 -13.44 4.34 -2.67
C GLN A 118 -13.58 3.37 -3.86
N ALA A 119 -14.47 3.66 -4.80
CA ALA A 119 -14.72 2.83 -5.98
C ALA A 119 -13.45 2.67 -6.85
N GLU A 120 -12.57 3.68 -6.89
CA GLU A 120 -11.30 3.62 -7.63
C GLU A 120 -10.43 2.42 -7.22
N PHE A 121 -10.47 2.08 -5.93
CA PHE A 121 -9.58 1.04 -5.36
C PHE A 121 -10.21 -0.35 -5.36
N ALA A 122 -11.46 -0.49 -5.79
CA ALA A 122 -12.12 -1.78 -5.90
C ALA A 122 -11.62 -2.58 -7.14
N PRO A 123 -11.56 -3.92 -7.05
CA PRO A 123 -11.85 -4.74 -5.87
C PRO A 123 -10.69 -4.73 -4.86
N MET A 124 -11.00 -4.52 -3.57
CA MET A 124 -10.02 -4.58 -2.49
C MET A 124 -10.05 -6.00 -1.87
N ARG A 125 -9.39 -6.94 -2.54
CA ARG A 125 -9.37 -8.36 -2.15
C ARG A 125 -8.54 -8.59 -0.90
N VAL A 126 -8.92 -9.61 -0.11
CA VAL A 126 -8.14 -10.08 1.05
C VAL A 126 -7.34 -11.31 0.63
N VAL A 127 -6.02 -11.22 0.69
CA VAL A 127 -5.15 -12.37 0.43
C VAL A 127 -4.99 -13.23 1.69
N PRO A 128 -4.79 -14.56 1.55
CA PRO A 128 -4.57 -15.45 2.69
C PRO A 128 -3.32 -15.05 3.48
N PHE A 129 -3.31 -15.40 4.79
CA PHE A 129 -2.12 -15.18 5.61
C PHE A 129 -0.92 -15.94 5.05
N ALA A 130 0.19 -15.25 4.98
CA ALA A 130 1.52 -15.80 4.78
C ALA A 130 2.51 -15.05 5.66
N VAL A 131 3.63 -15.69 5.98
CA VAL A 131 4.65 -15.10 6.86
C VAL A 131 5.19 -13.80 6.23
N PRO A 132 5.22 -12.67 6.98
CA PRO A 132 5.80 -11.42 6.50
C PRO A 132 7.21 -11.61 5.93
N GLY A 133 7.50 -10.96 4.80
CA GLY A 133 8.78 -11.10 4.09
C GLY A 133 8.95 -12.38 3.27
N SER A 134 7.98 -13.31 3.29
CA SER A 134 8.05 -14.53 2.49
C SER A 134 7.74 -14.27 1.00
N GLN A 135 8.33 -15.07 0.11
CA GLN A 135 7.98 -15.08 -1.31
C GLN A 135 6.50 -15.42 -1.51
N LYS A 136 5.94 -16.29 -0.69
CA LYS A 136 4.52 -16.67 -0.75
C LYS A 136 3.59 -15.46 -0.55
N LEU A 137 3.92 -14.55 0.39
CA LEU A 137 3.14 -13.31 0.58
C LEU A 137 3.27 -12.41 -0.64
N ALA A 138 4.48 -12.26 -1.17
CA ALA A 138 4.75 -11.47 -2.36
C ALA A 138 3.96 -11.98 -3.58
N ASP A 139 3.89 -13.30 -3.77
CA ASP A 139 3.12 -13.94 -4.83
C ASP A 139 1.61 -13.69 -4.68
N TYR A 140 1.08 -13.84 -3.46
CA TYR A 140 -0.33 -13.57 -3.18
C TYR A 140 -0.71 -12.12 -3.49
N VAL A 141 0.10 -11.15 -3.05
CA VAL A 141 -0.14 -9.74 -3.31
C VAL A 141 -0.11 -9.43 -4.81
N THR A 142 0.91 -9.93 -5.50
CA THR A 142 1.08 -9.69 -6.94
C THR A 142 -0.08 -10.27 -7.75
N VAL A 143 -0.51 -11.51 -7.44
CA VAL A 143 -1.65 -12.15 -8.10
C VAL A 143 -2.95 -11.40 -7.82
N ALA A 144 -3.19 -10.98 -6.58
CA ALA A 144 -4.43 -10.30 -6.21
C ALA A 144 -4.55 -8.89 -6.78
N LEU A 145 -3.43 -8.15 -6.92
CA LEU A 145 -3.38 -6.85 -7.61
C LEU A 145 -3.63 -7.00 -9.12
N GLY A 146 -3.17 -8.10 -9.73
CA GLY A 146 -3.33 -8.29 -11.17
C GLY A 146 -2.70 -7.18 -11.99
N VAL A 147 -3.36 -6.80 -13.08
CA VAL A 147 -2.83 -5.82 -14.06
C VAL A 147 -3.17 -4.36 -13.74
N ASP A 148 -4.19 -4.10 -12.94
CA ASP A 148 -4.73 -2.76 -12.68
C ASP A 148 -5.14 -2.49 -11.22
N GLY A 149 -5.15 -3.51 -10.36
CA GLY A 149 -5.48 -3.33 -8.94
C GLY A 149 -4.52 -2.39 -8.22
N LEU A 150 -5.06 -1.59 -7.32
CA LEU A 150 -4.31 -0.57 -6.57
C LEU A 150 -4.18 -0.91 -5.08
N ALA A 151 -4.97 -1.84 -4.57
CA ALA A 151 -4.97 -2.20 -3.16
C ALA A 151 -5.35 -3.65 -2.92
N VAL A 152 -4.75 -4.25 -1.91
CA VAL A 152 -5.12 -5.55 -1.33
C VAL A 152 -5.02 -5.50 0.19
N LEU A 153 -5.87 -6.24 0.87
CA LEU A 153 -5.79 -6.47 2.29
C LEU A 153 -5.07 -7.79 2.56
N LEU A 154 -4.32 -7.83 3.64
CA LEU A 154 -3.50 -8.96 4.04
C LEU A 154 -4.12 -9.59 5.30
N ARG A 155 -4.62 -10.82 5.21
CA ARG A 155 -5.27 -11.51 6.35
C ARG A 155 -4.38 -11.52 7.58
N ASN A 156 -4.91 -11.03 8.72
CA ASN A 156 -4.21 -10.94 10.00
C ASN A 156 -2.90 -10.13 9.96
N HIS A 157 -2.78 -9.14 9.06
CA HIS A 157 -1.54 -8.42 8.88
C HIS A 157 -1.77 -6.91 8.67
N GLY A 158 -2.48 -6.52 7.60
CA GLY A 158 -2.69 -5.11 7.25
C GLY A 158 -3.20 -4.94 5.83
N ASN A 159 -2.69 -3.92 5.13
CA ASN A 159 -2.96 -3.68 3.71
C ASN A 159 -1.69 -3.42 2.92
N PHE A 160 -1.78 -3.53 1.61
CA PHE A 160 -0.74 -3.15 0.66
C PHE A 160 -1.39 -2.37 -0.48
N CYS A 161 -0.89 -1.16 -0.72
CA CYS A 161 -1.38 -0.25 -1.74
C CYS A 161 -0.26 0.14 -2.71
N CYS A 162 -0.61 0.42 -3.95
CA CYS A 162 0.32 0.86 -4.96
C CYS A 162 -0.25 1.99 -5.82
N GLY A 163 0.63 2.70 -6.54
CA GLY A 163 0.24 3.77 -7.43
C GLY A 163 1.37 4.17 -8.37
N LYS A 164 1.04 4.97 -9.39
CA LYS A 164 2.03 5.49 -10.36
C LYS A 164 3.13 6.34 -9.72
N ASP A 165 2.85 6.93 -8.57
CA ASP A 165 3.74 7.73 -7.75
C ASP A 165 3.37 7.62 -6.27
N ILE A 166 4.16 8.23 -5.41
CA ILE A 166 3.96 8.15 -3.96
C ILE A 166 2.66 8.82 -3.50
N GLY A 167 2.23 9.88 -4.16
CA GLY A 167 0.96 10.55 -3.87
C GLY A 167 -0.24 9.63 -4.13
N ALA A 168 -0.25 8.96 -5.29
CA ALA A 168 -1.29 7.99 -5.64
C ALA A 168 -1.31 6.78 -4.69
N ALA A 169 -0.14 6.22 -4.33
CA ALA A 169 -0.05 5.10 -3.41
C ALA A 169 -0.51 5.48 -1.98
N MET A 170 -0.17 6.68 -1.49
CA MET A 170 -0.63 7.20 -0.21
C MET A 170 -2.14 7.46 -0.21
N THR A 171 -2.68 8.01 -1.30
CA THR A 171 -4.13 8.19 -1.47
C THR A 171 -4.86 6.86 -1.37
N ALA A 172 -4.37 5.82 -2.05
CA ALA A 172 -4.92 4.47 -1.95
C ALA A 172 -4.93 3.96 -0.49
N ALA A 173 -3.81 4.11 0.24
CA ALA A 173 -3.72 3.66 1.63
C ALA A 173 -4.72 4.39 2.56
N VAL A 174 -4.94 5.69 2.36
CA VAL A 174 -5.91 6.48 3.12
C VAL A 174 -7.33 6.01 2.84
N TYR A 175 -7.71 5.86 1.58
CA TYR A 175 -9.08 5.45 1.23
C TYR A 175 -9.39 4.00 1.54
N VAL A 176 -8.40 3.11 1.50
CA VAL A 176 -8.57 1.71 1.96
C VAL A 176 -8.87 1.66 3.47
N GLU A 177 -8.15 2.43 4.27
CA GLU A 177 -8.41 2.51 5.71
C GLU A 177 -9.76 3.18 6.00
N GLU A 178 -10.11 4.24 5.28
CA GLU A 178 -11.43 4.89 5.40
C GLU A 178 -12.55 3.91 5.01
N ALA A 179 -12.41 3.15 3.92
CA ALA A 179 -13.39 2.15 3.51
C ALA A 179 -13.59 1.08 4.59
N ALA A 180 -12.49 0.61 5.18
CA ALA A 180 -12.53 -0.35 6.27
C ALA A 180 -13.21 0.22 7.52
N GLN A 181 -12.93 1.47 7.87
CA GLN A 181 -13.56 2.16 8.99
C GLN A 181 -15.06 2.33 8.79
N VAL A 182 -15.47 2.80 7.61
CA VAL A 182 -16.89 2.95 7.26
C VAL A 182 -17.61 1.60 7.32
N ALA A 183 -17.04 0.56 6.71
CA ALA A 183 -17.61 -0.78 6.71
C ALA A 183 -17.75 -1.35 8.13
N TYR A 184 -16.74 -1.17 8.98
CA TYR A 184 -16.76 -1.59 10.39
C TYR A 184 -17.91 -0.92 11.16
N HIS A 185 -18.02 0.41 11.09
CA HIS A 185 -19.07 1.14 11.80
C HIS A 185 -20.47 0.85 11.26
N ALA A 186 -20.63 0.71 9.95
CA ALA A 186 -21.89 0.34 9.32
C ALA A 186 -22.34 -1.07 9.74
N ALA A 187 -21.39 -2.02 9.85
CA ALA A 187 -21.69 -3.36 10.33
C ALA A 187 -22.17 -3.37 11.80
N LEU A 188 -21.58 -2.53 12.67
CA LEU A 188 -22.05 -2.36 14.05
C LEU A 188 -23.47 -1.81 14.15
N LEU A 189 -23.90 -0.99 13.17
CA LEU A 189 -25.28 -0.51 13.09
C LEU A 189 -26.25 -1.57 12.50
N GLY A 190 -25.76 -2.73 12.10
CA GLY A 190 -26.56 -3.78 11.46
C GLY A 190 -27.05 -3.42 10.05
N GLN A 191 -26.46 -2.44 9.40
CA GLN A 191 -26.93 -1.88 8.12
C GLN A 191 -25.78 -1.65 7.14
N PHE A 192 -24.84 -2.57 7.04
CA PHE A 192 -23.79 -2.44 6.03
C PHE A 192 -24.38 -2.63 4.62
N ARG A 193 -24.31 -1.56 3.83
CA ARG A 193 -24.81 -1.51 2.44
C ARG A 193 -23.74 -0.90 1.55
N PRO A 194 -22.82 -1.70 1.00
CA PRO A 194 -21.82 -1.21 0.06
C PRO A 194 -22.45 -0.76 -1.26
N LEU A 195 -21.69 -0.05 -2.08
CA LEU A 195 -22.07 0.28 -3.45
C LEU A 195 -22.33 -1.01 -4.26
N ALA A 196 -23.35 -0.99 -5.10
CA ALA A 196 -23.59 -2.05 -6.07
C ALA A 196 -22.48 -2.06 -7.14
N ALA A 197 -22.22 -3.21 -7.76
CA ALA A 197 -21.16 -3.33 -8.77
C ALA A 197 -21.33 -2.35 -9.94
N GLU A 198 -22.57 -2.08 -10.35
CA GLU A 198 -22.91 -1.11 -11.39
C GLU A 198 -22.58 0.33 -10.99
N ASP A 199 -22.81 0.69 -9.71
CA ASP A 199 -22.47 2.01 -9.18
C ASP A 199 -20.95 2.19 -9.06
N VAL A 200 -20.24 1.14 -8.64
CA VAL A 200 -18.76 1.12 -8.63
C VAL A 200 -18.21 1.37 -10.03
N GLN A 201 -18.75 0.69 -11.05
CA GLN A 201 -18.29 0.87 -12.41
C GLN A 201 -18.59 2.29 -12.93
N ALA A 202 -19.78 2.82 -12.64
CA ALA A 202 -20.15 4.19 -13.01
C ALA A 202 -19.20 5.24 -12.37
N CYS A 203 -18.82 5.05 -11.12
CA CYS A 203 -17.82 5.91 -10.44
C CYS A 203 -16.45 5.82 -11.12
N LYS A 204 -15.98 4.61 -11.45
CA LYS A 204 -14.71 4.42 -12.18
C LYS A 204 -14.72 5.11 -13.55
N ASP A 205 -15.81 5.00 -14.28
CA ASP A 205 -15.96 5.65 -15.60
C ASP A 205 -15.92 7.19 -15.48
N MET A 206 -16.52 7.74 -14.42
CA MET A 206 -16.44 9.17 -14.11
C MET A 206 -15.00 9.62 -13.84
N LEU A 207 -14.26 8.88 -13.01
CA LEU A 207 -12.87 9.17 -12.70
C LEU A 207 -11.98 9.11 -13.95
N ALA A 208 -12.16 8.07 -14.77
CA ALA A 208 -11.44 7.91 -16.05
C ALA A 208 -11.72 9.07 -17.03
N ALA A 209 -12.92 9.67 -16.97
CA ALA A 209 -13.28 10.86 -17.74
C ALA A 209 -12.75 12.18 -17.14
N GLY A 210 -11.95 12.13 -16.07
CA GLY A 210 -11.36 13.31 -15.41
C GLY A 210 -12.38 14.14 -14.61
N ARG A 211 -13.52 13.56 -14.22
CA ARG A 211 -14.51 14.20 -13.36
C ARG A 211 -14.21 13.88 -11.90
N ALA A 212 -14.29 14.91 -11.03
CA ALA A 212 -14.19 14.69 -9.59
C ALA A 212 -15.40 13.90 -9.07
N VAL A 213 -15.17 13.03 -8.10
CA VAL A 213 -16.19 12.23 -7.41
C VAL A 213 -16.48 12.82 -6.03
#